data_3aa16e35dceb7a9b6f15f1350f63c9fe
#
_entry.id   3aa16e35dceb7a9b6f15f1350f63c9fe
#
_cell.length_a   1.000
_cell.length_b   1.000
_cell.length_c   1.000
_cell.angle_alpha   90.00
_cell.angle_beta   90.00
_cell.angle_gamma   90.00
#
_symmetry.space_group_name_H-M   'P 1'
#
loop_
_entity.id
_entity.type
_entity.pdbx_description
1 polymer ?
#
loop_
_entity_poly.entity_id
_entity_poly.type
_entity_poly.pdbx_seq_one_letter_code
_entity_poly.pdbx_strand_id
1 'polypeptide(L)'
;MTPNGPGIVRGARYTKGMDFPRISRRRVLAGIGSVPLAAGASAAGHDRHGRRGRPEPPHHPYEPDERPERPPGRRRSTVLRGADLVLTMDPEVGAGELGSLEGGVDVLMRDGAIAAVGRGLAAPPGARVVDVAGKLVLPGFVDVHNHLWQSSIRGGCSTMDVNHWLAACSQATLPKIDARDMYHFVHLAALDALQAGVTTVVDWVHPVPYDTTERYVRALDDAGLRFVYAMAQSSADRGLLTLAKKELIDPLPLASFQVAAHAEMSTVDHLRLLNETARDLGVMLNSHVLEHRDDRKDDPVRALRTVGAFGPGLLMNHAVHLTDDEIALAGARGVRVAHCPLSNMRLASGIAPLPALHRRGVRTGLGHDGGTNDTSDMFGLMKAAVGLQRARHEDPAVHPTIPAVLRMATLGGAECIGMADRVGSLTPGKRADVLVVDPGALNFAPRFDWTSQIVLNGQPSNVSYVFVDGWLRKARGELVHVDTGRVVREAERAAAHVRAAA
;
A
#
# COMPACT_ATOMS: atom_id res chain seq x y z
N MET A 1 -34.86 51.97 30.59
CA MET A 1 -33.90 52.28 29.55
C MET A 1 -33.54 50.94 28.91
N THR A 2 -34.11 50.65 27.75
CA THR A 2 -34.01 49.40 27.02
C THR A 2 -32.84 49.46 26.04
N PRO A 3 -32.07 48.38 25.81
CA PRO A 3 -31.06 48.33 24.77
C PRO A 3 -31.62 47.77 23.45
N ASN A 4 -31.23 48.39 22.36
CA ASN A 4 -31.55 48.04 20.97
C ASN A 4 -30.86 46.74 20.53
N GLY A 5 -31.63 45.86 19.86
CA GLY A 5 -31.11 44.67 19.17
C GLY A 5 -30.61 44.99 17.74
N PRO A 6 -29.73 44.15 17.14
CA PRO A 6 -29.19 44.39 15.81
C PRO A 6 -30.12 43.89 14.70
N GLY A 7 -30.17 44.69 13.61
CA GLY A 7 -31.05 44.50 12.47
C GLY A 7 -30.70 43.31 11.58
N ILE A 8 -31.76 42.71 11.07
CA ILE A 8 -31.74 41.63 10.06
C ILE A 8 -31.47 42.25 8.66
N VAL A 9 -30.38 41.89 8.06
CA VAL A 9 -30.10 42.16 6.64
C VAL A 9 -30.80 41.10 5.79
N ARG A 10 -31.84 41.53 5.03
CA ARG A 10 -32.56 40.69 4.08
C ARG A 10 -31.70 40.39 2.84
N GLY A 11 -31.63 39.11 2.45
CA GLY A 11 -30.90 38.60 1.32
C GLY A 11 -31.39 39.11 -0.04
N ALA A 12 -30.48 39.38 -0.92
CA ALA A 12 -30.71 39.64 -2.34
C ALA A 12 -31.01 38.32 -3.09
N ARG A 13 -32.15 38.29 -3.77
CA ARG A 13 -32.52 37.21 -4.70
C ARG A 13 -31.73 37.40 -6.01
N TYR A 14 -30.93 36.42 -6.36
CA TYR A 14 -30.42 36.26 -7.72
C TYR A 14 -31.31 35.24 -8.47
N THR A 15 -32.18 35.78 -9.32
CA THR A 15 -32.84 35.01 -10.38
C THR A 15 -32.20 35.41 -11.70
N LYS A 16 -31.47 34.50 -12.35
CA LYS A 16 -31.37 34.46 -13.81
C LYS A 16 -31.05 33.04 -14.23
N GLY A 17 -32.00 32.39 -14.88
CA GLY A 17 -31.89 31.08 -15.46
C GLY A 17 -30.87 31.09 -16.59
N MET A 18 -30.04 30.05 -16.63
CA MET A 18 -29.34 29.59 -17.81
C MET A 18 -30.02 28.31 -18.29
N ASP A 19 -30.71 28.41 -19.43
CA ASP A 19 -31.24 27.25 -20.15
C ASP A 19 -30.08 26.43 -20.74
N PHE A 20 -29.95 25.19 -20.28
CA PHE A 20 -29.11 24.20 -20.94
C PHE A 20 -29.96 23.41 -21.97
N PRO A 21 -29.51 23.24 -23.22
CA PRO A 21 -30.28 22.47 -24.21
C PRO A 21 -30.34 20.99 -23.81
N ARG A 22 -31.56 20.45 -23.77
CA ARG A 22 -31.83 19.03 -23.56
C ARG A 22 -31.34 18.23 -24.75
N ILE A 23 -30.26 17.45 -24.59
CA ILE A 23 -29.81 16.48 -25.59
C ILE A 23 -30.73 15.26 -25.51
N SER A 24 -31.48 15.01 -26.55
CA SER A 24 -32.42 13.89 -26.67
C SER A 24 -31.66 12.56 -26.82
N ARG A 25 -32.10 11.51 -26.08
CA ARG A 25 -31.57 10.14 -26.03
C ARG A 25 -31.66 9.33 -27.34
N ARG A 26 -31.73 9.96 -28.53
CA ARG A 26 -31.98 9.26 -29.79
C ARG A 26 -30.93 9.45 -30.90
N ARG A 27 -29.62 9.63 -30.53
CA ARG A 27 -28.54 9.65 -31.55
C ARG A 27 -27.20 9.14 -31.02
N VAL A 28 -27.16 7.91 -30.53
CA VAL A 28 -25.91 7.15 -30.33
C VAL A 28 -26.16 5.68 -30.67
N LEU A 29 -26.62 5.41 -31.91
CA LEU A 29 -26.64 4.07 -32.49
C LEU A 29 -26.60 4.21 -34.03
N ALA A 30 -25.45 4.63 -34.56
CA ALA A 30 -25.08 4.41 -35.96
C ALA A 30 -23.58 4.70 -36.10
N GLY A 31 -22.79 3.65 -36.27
CA GLY A 31 -21.36 3.79 -36.56
C GLY A 31 -20.50 2.58 -36.16
N ILE A 32 -20.97 1.37 -36.41
CA ILE A 32 -20.07 0.21 -36.48
C ILE A 32 -20.11 -0.24 -37.96
N GLY A 33 -19.10 0.22 -38.70
CA GLY A 33 -18.81 -0.24 -40.04
C GLY A 33 -18.16 -1.61 -40.01
N SER A 34 -18.80 -2.57 -40.62
CA SER A 34 -18.29 -3.91 -40.91
C SER A 34 -17.17 -3.85 -41.95
N VAL A 35 -16.02 -4.47 -41.64
CA VAL A 35 -14.96 -4.78 -42.63
C VAL A 35 -15.20 -6.20 -43.12
N PRO A 36 -15.23 -6.47 -44.44
CA PRO A 36 -15.48 -7.80 -44.97
C PRO A 36 -14.23 -8.70 -44.92
N LEU A 37 -14.44 -9.94 -44.51
CA LEU A 37 -13.49 -11.04 -44.71
C LEU A 37 -13.44 -11.39 -46.21
N ALA A 38 -12.26 -11.35 -46.80
CA ALA A 38 -11.99 -11.96 -48.10
C ALA A 38 -11.54 -13.41 -47.89
N ALA A 39 -12.36 -14.33 -48.37
CA ALA A 39 -12.00 -15.73 -48.55
C ALA A 39 -11.25 -15.90 -49.88
N GLY A 40 -10.04 -16.50 -49.82
CA GLY A 40 -9.31 -16.93 -50.98
C GLY A 40 -8.97 -18.40 -50.84
N ALA A 41 -9.65 -19.25 -51.57
CA ALA A 41 -9.33 -20.65 -51.72
C ALA A 41 -8.49 -20.88 -52.97
N SER A 42 -7.55 -21.85 -52.89
CA SER A 42 -7.08 -22.76 -53.96
C SER A 42 -5.58 -23.06 -53.75
N ALA A 43 -4.97 -24.21 -53.92
CA ALA A 43 -5.32 -25.51 -54.39
C ALA A 43 -4.11 -26.43 -54.05
N ALA A 44 -4.32 -27.71 -54.14
CA ALA A 44 -3.46 -28.80 -53.79
C ALA A 44 -2.10 -28.89 -54.52
N GLY A 45 -1.10 -29.41 -53.82
CA GLY A 45 0.16 -29.97 -54.37
C GLY A 45 0.75 -30.95 -53.39
N HIS A 46 0.67 -32.24 -53.72
CA HIS A 46 1.38 -33.32 -53.07
C HIS A 46 2.88 -33.16 -53.29
N ASP A 47 3.74 -33.31 -52.28
CA ASP A 47 4.79 -34.31 -52.34
C ASP A 47 5.49 -34.59 -50.97
N ARG A 48 6.18 -35.68 -50.95
CA ARG A 48 6.61 -36.61 -49.92
C ARG A 48 7.82 -36.18 -49.07
N HIS A 49 7.85 -36.76 -47.89
CA HIS A 49 9.00 -37.20 -47.07
C HIS A 49 9.94 -36.16 -46.45
N GLY A 50 9.94 -36.17 -45.13
CA GLY A 50 11.02 -35.64 -44.34
C GLY A 50 10.59 -35.48 -42.87
N ARG A 51 10.79 -36.51 -42.04
CA ARG A 51 10.80 -36.36 -40.58
C ARG A 51 11.86 -35.30 -40.23
N ARG A 52 11.42 -34.07 -40.00
CA ARG A 52 12.25 -33.09 -39.32
C ARG A 52 11.66 -32.91 -37.92
N GLY A 53 12.56 -33.11 -36.94
CA GLY A 53 12.27 -32.91 -35.53
C GLY A 53 11.63 -31.53 -35.26
N ARG A 54 10.72 -31.51 -34.32
CA ARG A 54 10.23 -30.23 -33.75
C ARG A 54 11.47 -29.40 -33.34
N PRO A 55 11.54 -28.13 -33.68
CA PRO A 55 12.54 -27.27 -33.11
C PRO A 55 12.29 -27.23 -31.59
N GLU A 56 13.29 -27.65 -30.82
CA GLU A 56 13.35 -27.36 -29.41
C GLU A 56 13.21 -25.84 -29.23
N PRO A 57 12.43 -25.35 -28.24
CA PRO A 57 12.41 -23.97 -27.92
C PRO A 57 13.84 -23.53 -27.56
N PRO A 58 14.27 -22.33 -27.95
CA PRO A 58 15.61 -21.85 -27.66
C PRO A 58 15.83 -21.89 -26.16
N HIS A 59 16.71 -22.80 -25.72
CA HIS A 59 17.32 -22.73 -24.41
C HIS A 59 18.11 -21.40 -24.33
N HIS A 60 17.53 -20.35 -23.79
CA HIS A 60 18.33 -19.29 -23.27
C HIS A 60 18.92 -19.76 -21.94
N PRO A 61 20.25 -19.85 -21.84
CA PRO A 61 20.88 -20.07 -20.55
C PRO A 61 20.57 -18.85 -19.68
N TYR A 62 19.59 -19.00 -18.78
CA TYR A 62 19.43 -18.09 -17.67
C TYR A 62 20.51 -18.49 -16.68
N GLU A 63 21.55 -17.69 -16.57
CA GLU A 63 22.49 -17.84 -15.47
C GLU A 63 21.73 -17.57 -14.17
N PRO A 64 21.63 -18.54 -13.27
CA PRO A 64 21.10 -18.31 -11.94
C PRO A 64 22.20 -17.57 -11.16
N ASP A 65 21.86 -16.46 -10.51
CA ASP A 65 22.67 -15.76 -9.52
C ASP A 65 23.49 -14.54 -9.93
N GLU A 66 22.94 -13.62 -10.68
CA GLU A 66 23.30 -12.23 -10.40
C GLU A 66 22.30 -11.66 -9.38
N ARG A 67 22.61 -11.86 -8.10
CA ARG A 67 22.01 -11.02 -7.05
C ARG A 67 22.30 -9.59 -7.42
N PRO A 68 21.29 -8.66 -7.46
CA PRO A 68 21.61 -7.26 -7.44
C PRO A 68 22.51 -7.09 -6.21
N GLU A 69 23.75 -6.74 -6.43
CA GLU A 69 24.73 -6.59 -5.36
C GLU A 69 24.10 -5.63 -4.33
N ARG A 70 23.80 -6.14 -3.15
CA ARG A 70 23.66 -5.26 -1.99
C ARG A 70 24.92 -4.42 -2.00
N PRO A 71 24.81 -3.08 -2.11
CA PRO A 71 26.01 -2.28 -2.33
C PRO A 71 27.04 -2.71 -1.29
N PRO A 72 28.23 -3.19 -1.71
CA PRO A 72 29.23 -3.69 -0.78
C PRO A 72 29.68 -2.51 0.09
N GLY A 73 29.47 -2.59 1.39
CA GLY A 73 29.98 -1.57 2.27
C GLY A 73 29.12 -1.37 3.54
N ARG A 74 29.78 -0.91 4.59
CA ARG A 74 29.12 -0.38 5.78
C ARG A 74 28.09 0.67 5.38
N ARG A 75 26.89 0.63 6.02
CA ARG A 75 25.91 1.73 5.95
C ARG A 75 26.64 3.03 6.27
N ARG A 76 26.77 3.91 5.28
CA ARG A 76 27.40 5.22 5.51
C ARG A 76 26.46 6.05 6.39
N SER A 77 27.01 6.71 7.40
CA SER A 77 26.25 7.77 8.07
C SER A 77 25.80 8.79 7.01
N THR A 78 24.57 9.27 7.14
CA THR A 78 23.99 10.27 6.24
C THR A 78 23.41 11.41 7.06
N VAL A 79 23.71 12.64 6.69
CA VAL A 79 23.09 13.86 7.24
C VAL A 79 22.22 14.47 6.14
N LEU A 80 20.91 14.57 6.41
CA LEU A 80 20.02 15.45 5.66
C LEU A 80 20.16 16.83 6.27
N ARG A 81 20.64 17.79 5.47
CA ARG A 81 21.06 19.09 5.96
C ARG A 81 20.04 20.18 5.62
N GLY A 82 19.53 20.89 6.65
CA GLY A 82 18.89 22.18 6.46
C GLY A 82 17.44 22.12 5.98
N ALA A 83 16.65 21.08 6.34
CA ALA A 83 15.24 20.98 5.97
C ALA A 83 14.41 22.18 6.46
N ASP A 84 13.47 22.65 5.64
CA ASP A 84 12.52 23.70 6.02
C ASP A 84 11.51 23.22 7.05
N LEU A 85 11.12 21.94 6.96
CA LEU A 85 10.24 21.29 7.91
C LEU A 85 10.68 19.83 8.11
N VAL A 86 10.73 19.39 9.35
CA VAL A 86 10.80 17.98 9.72
C VAL A 86 9.57 17.62 10.55
N LEU A 87 8.78 16.67 10.07
CA LEU A 87 7.69 16.08 10.82
C LEU A 87 8.17 14.76 11.41
N THR A 88 8.48 14.75 12.70
CA THR A 88 9.06 13.56 13.33
C THR A 88 8.03 12.49 13.67
N MET A 89 6.76 12.82 13.72
CA MET A 89 5.67 12.00 14.29
C MET A 89 5.90 11.66 15.78
N ASP A 90 6.72 12.46 16.47
CA ASP A 90 7.06 12.26 17.87
C ASP A 90 7.02 13.61 18.63
N PRO A 91 6.01 13.82 19.49
CA PRO A 91 5.88 15.07 20.24
C PRO A 91 7.00 15.30 21.27
N GLU A 92 7.77 14.27 21.63
CA GLU A 92 8.96 14.40 22.50
C GLU A 92 10.18 14.97 21.73
N VAL A 93 10.17 14.89 20.39
CA VAL A 93 11.26 15.38 19.54
C VAL A 93 10.93 16.75 18.93
N GLY A 94 9.66 17.03 18.64
CA GLY A 94 9.23 18.29 18.02
C GLY A 94 7.89 18.78 18.56
N ALA A 95 7.40 19.89 18.06
CA ALA A 95 6.18 20.52 18.54
C ALA A 95 4.90 19.88 18.00
N GLY A 96 3.83 19.87 18.81
CA GLY A 96 2.51 19.38 18.45
C GLY A 96 2.44 17.87 18.21
N GLU A 97 1.26 17.40 17.79
CA GLU A 97 1.00 15.95 17.60
C GLU A 97 1.83 15.28 16.51
N LEU A 98 2.36 16.05 15.56
CA LEU A 98 3.21 15.56 14.48
C LEU A 98 4.72 15.72 14.78
N GLY A 99 5.09 16.27 15.95
CA GLY A 99 6.48 16.50 16.29
C GLY A 99 7.19 17.41 15.30
N SER A 100 6.64 18.59 15.00
CA SER A 100 7.09 19.50 13.97
C SER A 100 8.32 20.30 14.40
N LEU A 101 9.34 20.36 13.53
CA LEU A 101 10.50 21.23 13.66
C LEU A 101 10.68 22.03 12.35
N GLU A 102 10.78 23.37 12.44
CA GLU A 102 10.88 24.25 11.28
C GLU A 102 12.23 24.97 11.19
N GLY A 103 12.67 25.28 9.98
CA GLY A 103 13.80 26.16 9.64
C GLY A 103 15.19 25.58 9.90
N GLY A 104 15.82 25.07 8.87
CA GLY A 104 17.21 24.61 8.89
C GLY A 104 17.46 23.38 9.77
N VAL A 105 16.52 22.43 9.78
CA VAL A 105 16.61 21.21 10.61
C VAL A 105 17.39 20.12 9.91
N ASP A 106 18.30 19.48 10.64
CA ASP A 106 19.09 18.34 10.16
C ASP A 106 18.52 17.02 10.71
N VAL A 107 18.66 15.94 9.91
CA VAL A 107 18.42 14.56 10.36
C VAL A 107 19.69 13.75 10.15
N LEU A 108 20.26 13.23 11.22
CA LEU A 108 21.41 12.34 11.18
C LEU A 108 20.96 10.89 11.25
N MET A 109 21.31 10.12 10.21
CA MET A 109 21.16 8.67 10.17
C MET A 109 22.51 7.99 10.34
N ARG A 110 22.60 7.00 11.21
CA ARG A 110 23.81 6.20 11.44
C ARG A 110 23.45 4.75 11.72
N ASP A 111 24.18 3.82 11.12
CA ASP A 111 24.00 2.37 11.29
C ASP A 111 22.56 1.90 11.03
N GLY A 112 21.87 2.57 10.11
CA GLY A 112 20.49 2.27 9.72
C GLY A 112 19.43 2.78 10.70
N ALA A 113 19.82 3.61 11.68
CA ALA A 113 18.90 4.22 12.64
C ALA A 113 18.94 5.75 12.56
N ILE A 114 17.86 6.40 13.02
CA ILE A 114 17.86 7.83 13.33
C ILE A 114 18.79 8.03 14.54
N ALA A 115 19.87 8.76 14.35
CA ALA A 115 20.81 9.05 15.43
C ALA A 115 20.47 10.36 16.16
N ALA A 116 20.02 11.38 15.42
CA ALA A 116 19.61 12.66 15.99
C ALA A 116 18.74 13.44 14.98
N VAL A 117 17.87 14.30 15.52
CA VAL A 117 17.12 15.33 14.77
C VAL A 117 17.36 16.67 15.47
N GLY A 118 17.71 17.71 14.75
CA GLY A 118 18.00 19.03 15.34
C GLY A 118 18.72 19.93 14.36
N ARG A 119 19.23 21.09 14.80
CA ARG A 119 19.95 22.05 13.96
C ARG A 119 21.46 21.93 14.18
N GLY A 120 22.22 22.15 13.09
CA GLY A 120 23.69 22.22 13.15
C GLY A 120 24.36 20.93 13.58
N LEU A 121 23.78 19.77 13.27
CA LEU A 121 24.33 18.47 13.62
C LEU A 121 25.68 18.25 12.94
N ALA A 122 26.69 17.83 13.73
CA ALA A 122 27.99 17.48 13.18
C ALA A 122 27.89 16.26 12.27
N ALA A 123 28.43 16.37 11.05
CA ALA A 123 28.54 15.22 10.16
C ALA A 123 29.71 14.34 10.60
N PRO A 124 29.51 13.05 10.89
CA PRO A 124 30.60 12.13 11.17
C PRO A 124 31.59 12.04 10.02
N PRO A 125 32.88 11.75 10.27
CA PRO A 125 33.87 11.57 9.21
C PRO A 125 33.41 10.55 8.16
N GLY A 126 33.47 10.92 6.87
CA GLY A 126 33.02 10.08 5.76
C GLY A 126 31.50 9.96 5.59
N ALA A 127 30.71 10.72 6.36
CA ALA A 127 29.27 10.75 6.17
C ALA A 127 28.90 11.35 4.81
N ARG A 128 27.80 10.84 4.25
CA ARG A 128 27.14 11.50 3.12
C ARG A 128 26.38 12.72 3.66
N VAL A 129 26.56 13.87 3.05
CA VAL A 129 25.72 15.05 3.33
C VAL A 129 24.79 15.26 2.13
N VAL A 130 23.51 15.29 2.38
CA VAL A 130 22.46 15.58 1.39
C VAL A 130 21.85 16.93 1.76
N ASP A 131 22.00 17.92 0.90
CA ASP A 131 21.34 19.20 1.06
C ASP A 131 19.85 19.05 0.79
N VAL A 132 19.05 19.36 1.80
CA VAL A 132 17.59 19.34 1.77
C VAL A 132 16.97 20.70 2.15
N ALA A 133 17.75 21.79 1.97
CA ALA A 133 17.23 23.15 2.11
C ALA A 133 16.03 23.36 1.17
N GLY A 134 14.98 24.00 1.67
CA GLY A 134 13.71 24.17 0.95
C GLY A 134 12.85 22.92 0.87
N LYS A 135 13.22 21.80 1.50
CA LYS A 135 12.50 20.53 1.44
C LYS A 135 11.89 20.14 2.79
N LEU A 136 10.98 19.15 2.72
CA LEU A 136 10.24 18.63 3.86
C LEU A 136 10.71 17.21 4.13
N VAL A 137 10.96 16.85 5.39
CA VAL A 137 11.44 15.52 5.78
C VAL A 137 10.40 14.87 6.70
N LEU A 138 10.05 13.62 6.38
CA LEU A 138 9.03 12.84 7.08
C LEU A 138 9.55 11.40 7.30
N PRO A 139 8.92 10.61 8.20
CA PRO A 139 9.08 9.17 8.19
C PRO A 139 8.58 8.57 6.87
N GLY A 140 9.14 7.43 6.49
CA GLY A 140 8.63 6.64 5.38
C GLY A 140 7.17 6.24 5.57
N PHE A 141 6.40 6.20 4.48
CA PHE A 141 5.02 5.75 4.53
C PHE A 141 4.94 4.26 4.85
N VAL A 142 3.92 3.89 5.64
CA VAL A 142 3.61 2.53 6.05
C VAL A 142 2.29 2.13 5.45
N ASP A 143 2.33 1.23 4.48
CA ASP A 143 1.18 0.59 3.86
C ASP A 143 0.79 -0.65 4.66
N VAL A 144 -0.37 -0.62 5.30
CA VAL A 144 -0.75 -1.68 6.25
C VAL A 144 -1.51 -2.84 5.62
N HIS A 145 -1.79 -2.77 4.32
CA HIS A 145 -2.45 -3.85 3.57
C HIS A 145 -2.25 -3.68 2.07
N ASN A 146 -1.68 -4.69 1.44
CA ASN A 146 -1.47 -4.75 -0.01
C ASN A 146 -1.51 -6.21 -0.50
N HIS A 147 -1.61 -6.38 -1.82
CA HIS A 147 -1.44 -7.63 -2.57
C HIS A 147 -0.53 -7.37 -3.77
N LEU A 148 0.77 -7.28 -3.55
CA LEU A 148 1.73 -6.79 -4.56
C LEU A 148 1.75 -7.61 -5.86
N TRP A 149 1.47 -8.92 -5.80
CA TRP A 149 1.35 -9.76 -6.99
C TRP A 149 0.25 -9.31 -7.95
N GLN A 150 -0.78 -8.62 -7.44
CA GLN A 150 -1.90 -8.11 -8.24
C GLN A 150 -1.49 -6.96 -9.17
N SER A 151 -0.25 -6.53 -9.15
CA SER A 151 0.32 -5.68 -10.22
C SER A 151 0.14 -6.31 -11.60
N SER A 152 0.05 -7.65 -11.68
CA SER A 152 -0.25 -8.43 -12.88
C SER A 152 -1.61 -8.13 -13.52
N ILE A 153 -2.56 -7.61 -12.74
CA ILE A 153 -3.96 -7.36 -13.13
C ILE A 153 -4.41 -5.92 -12.93
N ARG A 154 -3.45 -4.97 -12.82
CA ARG A 154 -3.74 -3.54 -12.69
C ARG A 154 -4.72 -3.06 -13.75
N GLY A 155 -5.81 -2.39 -13.32
CA GLY A 155 -6.87 -1.87 -14.19
C GLY A 155 -7.83 -2.93 -14.75
N GLY A 156 -7.62 -4.22 -14.44
CA GLY A 156 -8.50 -5.30 -14.85
C GLY A 156 -9.85 -5.26 -14.14
N CYS A 157 -10.90 -5.68 -14.84
CA CYS A 157 -12.26 -5.85 -14.29
C CYS A 157 -12.81 -4.58 -13.58
N SER A 158 -12.50 -3.41 -14.07
CA SER A 158 -12.71 -2.10 -13.43
C SER A 158 -14.17 -1.72 -13.12
N THR A 159 -15.14 -2.47 -13.65
CA THR A 159 -16.58 -2.22 -13.48
C THR A 159 -17.26 -3.24 -12.57
N MET A 160 -16.50 -4.07 -11.87
CA MET A 160 -16.99 -5.14 -11.02
C MET A 160 -16.90 -4.75 -9.55
N ASP A 161 -17.85 -5.25 -8.74
CA ASP A 161 -17.72 -5.26 -7.28
C ASP A 161 -16.68 -6.29 -6.82
N VAL A 162 -16.36 -6.30 -5.53
CA VAL A 162 -15.29 -7.15 -4.99
C VAL A 162 -15.48 -8.64 -5.31
N ASN A 163 -16.69 -9.18 -5.18
CA ASN A 163 -16.95 -10.61 -5.38
C ASN A 163 -16.76 -11.01 -6.84
N HIS A 164 -17.30 -10.22 -7.76
CA HIS A 164 -17.15 -10.44 -9.20
C HIS A 164 -15.70 -10.20 -9.64
N TRP A 165 -15.04 -9.17 -9.10
CA TRP A 165 -13.63 -8.87 -9.38
C TRP A 165 -12.71 -9.99 -8.90
N LEU A 166 -12.92 -10.52 -7.67
CA LEU A 166 -12.15 -11.65 -7.15
C LEU A 166 -12.28 -12.86 -8.07
N ALA A 167 -13.49 -13.23 -8.48
CA ALA A 167 -13.72 -14.37 -9.34
C ALA A 167 -13.13 -14.19 -10.75
N ALA A 168 -13.42 -13.05 -11.40
CA ALA A 168 -13.08 -12.83 -12.81
C ALA A 168 -11.63 -12.40 -13.04
N CYS A 169 -11.01 -11.72 -12.09
CA CYS A 169 -9.63 -11.23 -12.21
C CYS A 169 -8.65 -12.00 -11.32
N SER A 170 -8.80 -11.91 -10.00
CA SER A 170 -7.81 -12.43 -9.05
C SER A 170 -7.70 -13.95 -9.13
N GLN A 171 -8.80 -14.68 -8.89
CA GLN A 171 -8.83 -16.14 -8.88
C GLN A 171 -8.64 -16.75 -10.28
N ALA A 172 -9.06 -16.07 -11.33
CA ALA A 172 -8.84 -16.51 -12.71
C ALA A 172 -7.38 -16.35 -13.18
N THR A 173 -6.61 -15.44 -12.59
CA THR A 173 -5.25 -15.12 -12.99
C THR A 173 -4.20 -15.83 -12.14
N LEU A 174 -4.36 -15.87 -10.82
CA LEU A 174 -3.34 -16.41 -9.91
C LEU A 174 -2.83 -17.81 -10.27
N PRO A 175 -3.69 -18.78 -10.64
CA PRO A 175 -3.23 -20.13 -10.99
C PRO A 175 -2.38 -20.23 -12.27
N LYS A 176 -2.36 -19.16 -13.08
CA LYS A 176 -1.58 -19.08 -14.32
C LYS A 176 -0.21 -18.45 -14.13
N ILE A 177 0.05 -17.87 -12.96
CA ILE A 177 1.30 -17.20 -12.63
C ILE A 177 2.27 -18.24 -12.07
N ASP A 178 3.34 -18.51 -12.78
CA ASP A 178 4.43 -19.34 -12.28
C ASP A 178 5.36 -18.58 -11.32
N ALA A 179 6.30 -19.29 -10.71
CA ALA A 179 7.22 -18.71 -9.73
C ALA A 179 8.10 -17.59 -10.32
N ARG A 180 8.44 -17.66 -11.62
CA ARG A 180 9.25 -16.66 -12.32
C ARG A 180 8.43 -15.39 -12.58
N ASP A 181 7.23 -15.53 -13.11
CA ASP A 181 6.33 -14.42 -13.40
C ASP A 181 5.93 -13.71 -12.10
N MET A 182 5.70 -14.48 -11.03
CA MET A 182 5.42 -13.96 -9.69
C MET A 182 6.53 -13.01 -9.21
N TYR A 183 7.79 -13.40 -9.38
CA TYR A 183 8.92 -12.55 -9.05
C TYR A 183 8.84 -11.19 -9.76
N HIS A 184 8.58 -11.18 -11.06
CA HIS A 184 8.56 -9.94 -11.85
C HIS A 184 7.42 -9.01 -11.45
N PHE A 185 6.23 -9.54 -11.18
CA PHE A 185 5.09 -8.75 -10.73
C PHE A 185 5.32 -8.14 -9.34
N VAL A 186 5.79 -8.94 -8.39
CA VAL A 186 6.06 -8.48 -7.03
C VAL A 186 7.20 -7.47 -6.99
N HIS A 187 8.27 -7.71 -7.73
CA HIS A 187 9.41 -6.79 -7.82
C HIS A 187 9.01 -5.44 -8.42
N LEU A 188 8.21 -5.45 -9.50
CA LEU A 188 7.64 -4.23 -10.09
C LEU A 188 6.84 -3.43 -9.05
N ALA A 189 5.92 -4.09 -8.33
CA ALA A 189 5.05 -3.43 -7.36
C ALA A 189 5.82 -2.91 -6.15
N ALA A 190 6.81 -3.65 -5.65
CA ALA A 190 7.66 -3.21 -4.55
C ALA A 190 8.51 -1.98 -4.91
N LEU A 191 9.02 -1.93 -6.13
CA LEU A 191 9.76 -0.76 -6.63
C LEU A 191 8.83 0.45 -6.87
N ASP A 192 7.61 0.24 -7.35
CA ASP A 192 6.59 1.29 -7.48
C ASP A 192 6.23 1.88 -6.10
N ALA A 193 6.07 1.03 -5.08
CA ALA A 193 5.86 1.45 -3.70
C ALA A 193 7.02 2.32 -3.18
N LEU A 194 8.27 1.90 -3.38
CA LEU A 194 9.46 2.70 -3.02
C LEU A 194 9.51 4.03 -3.79
N GLN A 195 9.19 4.01 -5.09
CA GLN A 195 9.14 5.20 -5.93
C GLN A 195 8.15 6.24 -5.39
N ALA A 196 7.03 5.78 -4.82
CA ALA A 196 5.98 6.61 -4.24
C ALA A 196 6.23 7.00 -2.76
N GLY A 197 7.29 6.48 -2.13
CA GLY A 197 7.64 6.81 -0.74
C GLY A 197 7.15 5.82 0.31
N VAL A 198 6.57 4.70 -0.09
CA VAL A 198 6.25 3.60 0.84
C VAL A 198 7.55 2.88 1.19
N THR A 199 7.89 2.85 2.47
CA THR A 199 9.12 2.19 2.97
C THR A 199 8.84 0.88 3.67
N THR A 200 7.58 0.69 4.13
CA THR A 200 7.11 -0.53 4.79
C THR A 200 5.76 -0.93 4.21
N VAL A 201 5.60 -2.20 3.83
CA VAL A 201 4.35 -2.75 3.32
C VAL A 201 3.96 -4.02 4.06
N VAL A 202 2.67 -4.18 4.36
CA VAL A 202 2.08 -5.49 4.70
C VAL A 202 1.50 -6.07 3.43
N ASP A 203 2.06 -7.19 3.01
CA ASP A 203 1.66 -7.88 1.79
C ASP A 203 0.88 -9.14 2.14
N TRP A 204 -0.43 -9.11 1.93
CA TRP A 204 -1.34 -10.24 2.16
C TRP A 204 -1.30 -11.17 0.95
N VAL A 205 -0.60 -12.30 1.11
CA VAL A 205 -0.28 -13.20 0.00
C VAL A 205 -1.27 -14.35 -0.04
N HIS A 206 -1.97 -14.45 -1.16
CA HIS A 206 -2.88 -15.57 -1.45
C HIS A 206 -2.12 -16.89 -1.47
N PRO A 207 -2.79 -18.04 -1.23
CA PRO A 207 -2.13 -19.33 -1.26
C PRO A 207 -1.45 -19.60 -2.61
N VAL A 208 -0.16 -19.84 -2.57
CA VAL A 208 0.68 -20.21 -3.72
C VAL A 208 1.62 -21.35 -3.35
N PRO A 209 2.17 -22.12 -4.32
CA PRO A 209 3.19 -23.14 -4.07
C PRO A 209 4.41 -22.57 -3.32
N TYR A 210 5.15 -23.46 -2.64
CA TYR A 210 6.29 -23.04 -1.81
C TYR A 210 7.43 -22.42 -2.64
N ASP A 211 7.74 -22.95 -3.78
CA ASP A 211 8.72 -22.40 -4.73
C ASP A 211 8.33 -20.99 -5.21
N THR A 212 7.04 -20.78 -5.43
CA THR A 212 6.49 -19.46 -5.74
C THR A 212 6.62 -18.51 -4.54
N THR A 213 6.40 -19.01 -3.30
CA THR A 213 6.65 -18.25 -2.07
C THR A 213 8.11 -17.81 -1.96
N GLU A 214 9.07 -18.68 -2.26
CA GLU A 214 10.51 -18.34 -2.27
C GLU A 214 10.80 -17.20 -3.25
N ARG A 215 10.28 -17.28 -4.47
CA ARG A 215 10.46 -16.24 -5.50
C ARG A 215 9.78 -14.93 -5.13
N TYR A 216 8.62 -15.01 -4.49
CA TYR A 216 7.90 -13.86 -3.96
C TYR A 216 8.72 -13.09 -2.93
N VAL A 217 9.17 -13.79 -1.88
CA VAL A 217 10.00 -13.23 -0.81
C VAL A 217 11.30 -12.66 -1.37
N ARG A 218 11.90 -13.36 -2.34
CA ARG A 218 13.09 -12.89 -3.03
C ARG A 218 12.87 -11.57 -3.76
N ALA A 219 11.74 -11.40 -4.44
CA ALA A 219 11.40 -10.16 -5.14
C ALA A 219 11.29 -8.96 -4.17
N LEU A 220 10.70 -9.17 -2.99
CA LEU A 220 10.60 -8.16 -1.94
C LEU A 220 11.97 -7.77 -1.36
N ASP A 221 12.83 -8.77 -1.07
CA ASP A 221 14.19 -8.53 -0.56
C ASP A 221 15.07 -7.79 -1.57
N ASP A 222 15.02 -8.20 -2.85
CA ASP A 222 15.77 -7.60 -3.94
C ASP A 222 15.36 -6.13 -4.21
N ALA A 223 14.07 -5.79 -4.05
CA ALA A 223 13.62 -4.40 -4.11
C ALA A 223 14.17 -3.55 -2.96
N GLY A 224 14.49 -4.17 -1.82
CA GLY A 224 15.01 -3.52 -0.63
C GLY A 224 13.99 -2.67 0.12
N LEU A 225 12.73 -3.04 0.01
CA LEU A 225 11.60 -2.56 0.76
C LEU A 225 11.53 -3.28 2.11
N ARG A 226 11.10 -2.60 3.18
CA ARG A 226 10.72 -3.30 4.42
C ARG A 226 9.34 -3.92 4.22
N PHE A 227 9.16 -5.19 4.60
CA PHE A 227 7.89 -5.87 4.36
C PHE A 227 7.46 -6.77 5.51
N VAL A 228 6.16 -6.96 5.62
CA VAL A 228 5.50 -7.97 6.43
C VAL A 228 4.82 -8.95 5.48
N TYR A 229 5.34 -10.17 5.40
CA TYR A 229 4.76 -11.23 4.58
C TYR A 229 3.61 -11.89 5.33
N ALA A 230 2.37 -11.52 5.01
CA ALA A 230 1.17 -12.10 5.60
C ALA A 230 0.74 -13.31 4.76
N MET A 231 1.13 -14.51 5.19
CA MET A 231 0.97 -15.75 4.43
C MET A 231 -0.39 -16.39 4.65
N ALA A 232 -1.19 -16.49 3.59
CA ALA A 232 -2.42 -17.28 3.58
C ALA A 232 -2.18 -18.70 3.07
N GLN A 233 -3.01 -19.64 3.54
CA GLN A 233 -2.99 -21.02 3.11
C GLN A 233 -4.40 -21.55 2.85
N SER A 234 -4.56 -22.42 1.86
CA SER A 234 -5.79 -23.14 1.59
C SER A 234 -6.00 -24.34 2.53
N SER A 235 -4.91 -24.94 3.03
CA SER A 235 -4.92 -25.95 4.09
C SER A 235 -4.18 -25.37 5.30
N ALA A 236 -4.72 -25.50 6.51
CA ALA A 236 -4.05 -24.96 7.71
C ALA A 236 -2.80 -25.80 8.07
N ASP A 237 -1.78 -25.75 7.24
CA ASP A 237 -0.52 -26.44 7.47
C ASP A 237 0.41 -25.59 8.34
N ARG A 238 0.39 -25.89 9.63
CA ARG A 238 1.24 -25.28 10.65
C ARG A 238 2.74 -25.48 10.35
N GLY A 239 3.11 -26.65 9.82
CA GLY A 239 4.49 -26.95 9.47
C GLY A 239 5.01 -26.04 8.38
N LEU A 240 4.21 -25.80 7.35
CA LEU A 240 4.56 -24.95 6.22
C LEU A 240 4.68 -23.48 6.63
N LEU A 241 3.77 -22.96 7.48
CA LEU A 241 3.87 -21.59 8.01
C LEU A 241 5.13 -21.40 8.86
N THR A 242 5.45 -22.38 9.71
CA THR A 242 6.65 -22.36 10.53
C THR A 242 7.91 -22.41 9.68
N LEU A 243 7.94 -23.27 8.67
CA LEU A 243 9.05 -23.42 7.74
C LEU A 243 9.29 -22.13 6.95
N ALA A 244 8.24 -21.57 6.35
CA ALA A 244 8.32 -20.33 5.58
C ALA A 244 8.86 -19.18 6.45
N LYS A 245 8.32 -19.00 7.67
CA LYS A 245 8.82 -17.99 8.60
C LYS A 245 10.30 -18.20 8.88
N LYS A 246 10.70 -19.41 9.27
CA LYS A 246 12.08 -19.72 9.72
C LYS A 246 13.10 -19.62 8.59
N GLU A 247 12.79 -20.19 7.41
CA GLU A 247 13.77 -20.33 6.34
C GLU A 247 13.78 -19.13 5.36
N LEU A 248 12.63 -18.46 5.17
CA LEU A 248 12.52 -17.41 4.17
C LEU A 248 12.47 -16.00 4.78
N ILE A 249 11.88 -15.83 5.97
CA ILE A 249 11.61 -14.51 6.55
C ILE A 249 12.64 -14.13 7.62
N ASP A 250 12.85 -15.00 8.64
CA ASP A 250 13.72 -14.66 9.76
C ASP A 250 15.17 -14.34 9.38
N PRO A 251 15.76 -14.89 8.30
CA PRO A 251 17.10 -14.50 7.87
C PRO A 251 17.20 -13.09 7.27
N LEU A 252 16.08 -12.47 6.90
CA LEU A 252 16.07 -11.20 6.18
C LEU A 252 15.85 -10.02 7.15
N PRO A 253 16.75 -9.02 7.15
CA PRO A 253 16.72 -7.93 8.13
C PRO A 253 15.55 -6.95 7.97
N LEU A 254 14.93 -6.91 6.78
CA LEU A 254 13.80 -6.03 6.48
C LEU A 254 12.46 -6.77 6.52
N ALA A 255 12.47 -8.09 6.68
CA ALA A 255 11.28 -8.92 6.65
C ALA A 255 10.64 -9.08 8.04
N SER A 256 9.35 -9.30 8.04
CA SER A 256 8.55 -9.73 9.19
C SER A 256 7.44 -10.66 8.69
N PHE A 257 6.79 -11.38 9.60
CA PHE A 257 5.79 -12.38 9.26
C PHE A 257 4.45 -12.12 9.93
N GLN A 258 3.35 -12.41 9.22
CA GLN A 258 2.01 -12.53 9.78
C GLN A 258 1.32 -13.77 9.20
N VAL A 259 0.36 -14.31 9.93
CA VAL A 259 -0.53 -15.36 9.40
C VAL A 259 -1.76 -14.67 8.82
N ALA A 260 -2.03 -14.93 7.54
CA ALA A 260 -3.21 -14.41 6.85
C ALA A 260 -4.33 -15.47 6.86
N ALA A 261 -5.57 -15.04 7.08
CA ALA A 261 -6.72 -15.93 7.16
C ALA A 261 -7.98 -15.26 6.60
N HIS A 262 -8.92 -16.08 6.09
CA HIS A 262 -10.30 -15.67 5.90
C HIS A 262 -11.09 -16.00 7.17
N ALA A 263 -11.90 -15.05 7.64
CA ALA A 263 -12.71 -15.21 8.83
C ALA A 263 -14.14 -15.56 8.44
N GLU A 264 -14.49 -16.84 8.56
CA GLU A 264 -15.80 -17.38 8.19
C GLU A 264 -16.24 -18.43 9.21
N MET A 265 -17.52 -18.42 9.58
CA MET A 265 -18.06 -19.46 10.47
C MET A 265 -18.08 -20.85 9.84
N SER A 266 -18.20 -20.93 8.50
CA SER A 266 -18.16 -22.19 7.74
C SER A 266 -16.80 -22.89 7.83
N THR A 267 -15.73 -22.14 8.01
CA THR A 267 -14.34 -22.61 8.09
C THR A 267 -13.68 -22.30 9.44
N VAL A 268 -14.49 -22.21 10.52
CA VAL A 268 -14.03 -21.76 11.84
C VAL A 268 -12.91 -22.63 12.45
N ASP A 269 -12.90 -23.94 12.15
CA ASP A 269 -11.84 -24.84 12.63
C ASP A 269 -10.51 -24.59 11.91
N HIS A 270 -10.56 -24.28 10.60
CA HIS A 270 -9.38 -23.82 9.86
C HIS A 270 -8.86 -22.49 10.44
N LEU A 271 -9.74 -21.51 10.67
CA LEU A 271 -9.40 -20.23 11.30
C LEU A 271 -8.79 -20.43 12.70
N ARG A 272 -9.31 -21.40 13.49
CA ARG A 272 -8.78 -21.74 14.81
C ARG A 272 -7.32 -22.16 14.72
N LEU A 273 -7.01 -23.10 13.81
CA LEU A 273 -5.65 -23.60 13.63
C LEU A 273 -4.68 -22.52 13.18
N LEU A 274 -5.12 -21.63 12.27
CA LEU A 274 -4.31 -20.48 11.83
C LEU A 274 -4.07 -19.49 12.99
N ASN A 275 -5.10 -19.20 13.79
CA ASN A 275 -4.95 -18.30 14.95
C ASN A 275 -4.02 -18.89 16.03
N GLU A 276 -4.14 -20.18 16.31
CA GLU A 276 -3.22 -20.88 17.22
C GLU A 276 -1.78 -20.84 16.71
N THR A 277 -1.59 -21.09 15.41
CA THR A 277 -0.28 -21.00 14.77
C THR A 277 0.29 -19.58 14.86
N ALA A 278 -0.51 -18.54 14.59
CA ALA A 278 -0.07 -17.15 14.74
C ALA A 278 0.39 -16.84 16.18
N ARG A 279 -0.37 -17.31 17.17
CA ARG A 279 -0.03 -17.14 18.58
C ARG A 279 1.27 -17.86 18.98
N ASP A 280 1.45 -19.11 18.52
CA ASP A 280 2.64 -19.90 18.83
C ASP A 280 3.91 -19.34 18.15
N LEU A 281 3.75 -18.75 16.97
CA LEU A 281 4.83 -18.06 16.25
C LEU A 281 5.07 -16.63 16.80
N GLY A 282 4.22 -16.14 17.72
CA GLY A 282 4.33 -14.78 18.27
C GLY A 282 4.06 -13.68 17.24
N VAL A 283 3.20 -13.94 16.24
CA VAL A 283 2.89 -13.01 15.15
C VAL A 283 1.40 -12.64 15.11
N MET A 284 1.05 -11.60 14.38
CA MET A 284 -0.33 -11.17 14.23
C MET A 284 -1.10 -12.09 13.27
N LEU A 285 -2.40 -12.21 13.52
CA LEU A 285 -3.38 -12.68 12.54
C LEU A 285 -3.88 -11.50 11.71
N ASN A 286 -3.96 -11.68 10.39
CA ASN A 286 -4.36 -10.67 9.43
C ASN A 286 -5.53 -11.20 8.59
N SER A 287 -6.67 -10.51 8.59
CA SER A 287 -7.88 -11.02 7.96
C SER A 287 -8.69 -9.93 7.28
N HIS A 288 -9.22 -10.23 6.08
CA HIS A 288 -10.27 -9.44 5.47
C HIS A 288 -11.56 -9.59 6.30
N VAL A 289 -12.22 -8.47 6.62
CA VAL A 289 -13.41 -8.46 7.48
C VAL A 289 -14.40 -7.43 6.95
N LEU A 290 -15.57 -7.92 6.52
CA LEU A 290 -16.71 -7.07 6.14
C LEU A 290 -16.32 -5.97 5.13
N GLU A 291 -15.59 -6.34 4.11
CA GLU A 291 -15.31 -5.46 2.98
C GLU A 291 -16.58 -5.21 2.16
N HIS A 292 -17.34 -6.28 1.88
CA HIS A 292 -18.62 -6.21 1.20
C HIS A 292 -19.77 -6.53 2.15
N ARG A 293 -20.99 -6.05 1.84
CA ARG A 293 -22.18 -6.32 2.68
C ARG A 293 -22.51 -7.80 2.76
N ASP A 294 -22.24 -8.55 1.70
CA ASP A 294 -22.50 -9.97 1.62
C ASP A 294 -21.64 -10.82 2.54
N ASP A 295 -20.47 -10.29 2.98
CA ASP A 295 -19.59 -10.97 3.94
C ASP A 295 -20.30 -11.23 5.28
N ARG A 296 -21.41 -10.52 5.55
CA ARG A 296 -22.26 -10.79 6.71
C ARG A 296 -22.80 -12.23 6.77
N LYS A 297 -22.96 -12.91 5.61
CA LYS A 297 -23.41 -14.31 5.53
C LYS A 297 -22.43 -15.25 6.24
N ASP A 298 -21.14 -14.90 6.22
CA ASP A 298 -20.05 -15.71 6.76
C ASP A 298 -19.74 -15.39 8.22
N ASP A 299 -20.42 -14.38 8.79
CA ASP A 299 -20.34 -13.93 10.19
C ASP A 299 -18.90 -13.82 10.72
N PRO A 300 -18.02 -13.02 10.05
CA PRO A 300 -16.58 -13.03 10.30
C PRO A 300 -16.23 -12.56 11.72
N VAL A 301 -16.97 -11.60 12.27
CA VAL A 301 -16.72 -11.12 13.63
C VAL A 301 -17.00 -12.20 14.66
N ARG A 302 -18.06 -12.98 14.48
CA ARG A 302 -18.37 -14.13 15.33
C ARG A 302 -17.32 -15.21 15.19
N ALA A 303 -16.88 -15.53 13.97
CA ALA A 303 -15.81 -16.49 13.73
C ALA A 303 -14.52 -16.13 14.49
N LEU A 304 -14.05 -14.89 14.35
CA LEU A 304 -12.88 -14.37 15.05
C LEU A 304 -13.03 -14.41 16.59
N ARG A 305 -14.21 -14.10 17.09
CA ARG A 305 -14.50 -14.20 18.53
C ARG A 305 -14.50 -15.66 19.01
N THR A 306 -15.10 -16.57 18.25
CA THR A 306 -15.20 -17.99 18.57
C THR A 306 -13.82 -18.64 18.71
N VAL A 307 -12.85 -18.24 17.89
CA VAL A 307 -11.48 -18.75 17.97
C VAL A 307 -10.58 -17.96 18.91
N GLY A 308 -11.08 -16.92 19.58
CA GLY A 308 -10.31 -16.07 20.49
C GLY A 308 -9.30 -15.18 19.78
N ALA A 309 -9.47 -14.88 18.50
CA ALA A 309 -8.61 -14.02 17.71
C ALA A 309 -8.93 -12.52 17.86
N PHE A 310 -10.15 -12.19 18.33
CA PHE A 310 -10.64 -10.81 18.38
C PHE A 310 -9.97 -10.01 19.50
N GLY A 311 -8.80 -9.43 19.22
CA GLY A 311 -7.97 -8.77 20.21
C GLY A 311 -6.77 -8.04 19.59
N PRO A 312 -5.76 -7.63 20.40
CA PRO A 312 -4.66 -6.77 19.95
C PRO A 312 -3.70 -7.44 18.95
N GLY A 313 -3.77 -8.76 18.80
CA GLY A 313 -3.03 -9.52 17.78
C GLY A 313 -3.73 -9.62 16.44
N LEU A 314 -4.91 -8.98 16.25
CA LEU A 314 -5.68 -9.01 15.02
C LEU A 314 -5.55 -7.70 14.25
N LEU A 315 -5.22 -7.80 12.97
CA LEU A 315 -5.39 -6.74 11.98
C LEU A 315 -6.58 -7.11 11.08
N MET A 316 -7.64 -6.30 11.12
CA MET A 316 -8.78 -6.42 10.22
C MET A 316 -8.58 -5.49 9.02
N ASN A 317 -8.61 -6.05 7.81
CA ASN A 317 -8.58 -5.27 6.58
C ASN A 317 -9.99 -4.81 6.22
N HIS A 318 -10.11 -3.59 5.68
CA HIS A 318 -11.33 -2.92 5.23
C HIS A 318 -12.28 -2.51 6.36
N ALA A 319 -12.92 -3.45 7.06
CA ALA A 319 -13.85 -3.19 8.16
C ALA A 319 -14.96 -2.17 7.81
N VAL A 320 -15.48 -2.23 6.56
CA VAL A 320 -16.42 -1.23 6.00
C VAL A 320 -17.78 -1.31 6.64
N HIS A 321 -18.26 -2.54 6.88
CA HIS A 321 -19.64 -2.79 7.30
C HIS A 321 -19.77 -3.26 8.76
N LEU A 322 -18.86 -2.83 9.65
CA LEU A 322 -18.99 -3.07 11.09
C LEU A 322 -20.23 -2.35 11.65
N THR A 323 -20.94 -3.01 12.55
CA THR A 323 -22.00 -2.38 13.37
C THR A 323 -21.39 -1.55 14.50
N ASP A 324 -22.19 -0.67 15.11
CA ASP A 324 -21.74 0.15 16.25
C ASP A 324 -21.29 -0.71 17.44
N ASP A 325 -21.95 -1.86 17.70
CA ASP A 325 -21.57 -2.81 18.75
C ASP A 325 -20.24 -3.50 18.43
N GLU A 326 -20.01 -3.87 17.17
CA GLU A 326 -18.74 -4.46 16.73
C GLU A 326 -17.59 -3.46 16.80
N ILE A 327 -17.85 -2.20 16.45
CA ILE A 327 -16.88 -1.09 16.60
C ILE A 327 -16.56 -0.88 18.08
N ALA A 328 -17.57 -0.84 18.95
CA ALA A 328 -17.36 -0.72 20.39
C ALA A 328 -16.54 -1.88 20.96
N LEU A 329 -16.84 -3.11 20.51
CA LEU A 329 -16.11 -4.29 20.89
C LEU A 329 -14.66 -4.26 20.36
N ALA A 330 -14.43 -3.82 19.12
CA ALA A 330 -13.11 -3.70 18.53
C ALA A 330 -12.22 -2.74 19.34
N GLY A 331 -12.77 -1.59 19.74
CA GLY A 331 -12.07 -0.65 20.61
C GLY A 331 -11.75 -1.23 21.98
N ALA A 332 -12.74 -1.85 22.64
CA ALA A 332 -12.56 -2.46 23.97
C ALA A 332 -11.56 -3.62 23.98
N ARG A 333 -11.36 -4.28 22.85
CA ARG A 333 -10.44 -5.41 22.68
C ARG A 333 -9.10 -5.03 22.06
N GLY A 334 -8.90 -3.77 21.65
CA GLY A 334 -7.66 -3.30 21.05
C GLY A 334 -7.38 -3.87 19.66
N VAL A 335 -8.42 -4.25 18.91
CA VAL A 335 -8.31 -4.69 17.52
C VAL A 335 -7.79 -3.53 16.66
N ARG A 336 -7.10 -3.84 15.58
CA ARG A 336 -6.50 -2.88 14.65
C ARG A 336 -7.16 -2.98 13.28
N VAL A 337 -7.22 -1.88 12.53
CA VAL A 337 -7.90 -1.81 11.22
C VAL A 337 -6.99 -1.23 10.16
N ALA A 338 -6.86 -1.94 9.05
CA ALA A 338 -6.29 -1.44 7.80
C ALA A 338 -7.42 -0.81 6.97
N HIS A 339 -7.40 0.51 6.82
CA HIS A 339 -8.37 1.24 6.01
C HIS A 339 -7.90 1.39 4.57
N CYS A 340 -8.67 0.87 3.62
CA CYS A 340 -8.33 0.82 2.20
C CYS A 340 -9.31 1.69 1.36
N PRO A 341 -9.28 3.04 1.48
CA PRO A 341 -10.33 3.90 0.92
C PRO A 341 -10.41 3.84 -0.60
N LEU A 342 -9.29 3.75 -1.33
CA LEU A 342 -9.29 3.71 -2.79
C LEU A 342 -9.88 2.39 -3.32
N SER A 343 -9.46 1.26 -2.76
CA SER A 343 -10.00 -0.05 -3.11
C SER A 343 -11.51 -0.12 -2.81
N ASN A 344 -11.92 0.25 -1.59
CA ASN A 344 -13.32 0.23 -1.22
C ASN A 344 -14.19 1.15 -2.10
N MET A 345 -13.66 2.28 -2.53
CA MET A 345 -14.32 3.20 -3.46
C MET A 345 -14.47 2.55 -4.86
N ARG A 346 -13.43 1.91 -5.38
CA ARG A 346 -13.41 1.33 -6.73
C ARG A 346 -14.26 0.07 -6.85
N LEU A 347 -14.22 -0.78 -5.84
CA LEU A 347 -15.00 -2.00 -5.76
C LEU A 347 -16.45 -1.75 -5.29
N ALA A 348 -16.82 -0.47 -5.10
CA ALA A 348 -18.11 -0.06 -4.57
C ALA A 348 -18.46 -0.73 -3.23
N SER A 349 -17.45 -1.09 -2.43
CA SER A 349 -17.60 -1.75 -1.11
C SER A 349 -18.27 -0.82 -0.10
N GLY A 350 -18.06 0.50 -0.21
CA GLY A 350 -18.64 1.49 0.67
C GLY A 350 -17.60 2.37 1.36
N ILE A 351 -18.04 3.12 2.39
CA ILE A 351 -17.19 4.03 3.16
C ILE A 351 -17.08 3.49 4.59
N ALA A 352 -15.88 3.12 5.02
CA ALA A 352 -15.63 2.63 6.37
C ALA A 352 -15.95 3.69 7.44
N PRO A 353 -16.43 3.31 8.63
CA PRO A 353 -16.88 4.23 9.67
C PRO A 353 -15.73 4.80 10.50
N LEU A 354 -14.72 5.43 9.86
CA LEU A 354 -13.52 5.94 10.53
C LEU A 354 -13.79 6.83 11.74
N PRO A 355 -14.77 7.78 11.72
CA PRO A 355 -15.04 8.60 12.88
C PRO A 355 -15.53 7.78 14.09
N ALA A 356 -16.30 6.73 13.85
CA ALA A 356 -16.77 5.83 14.91
C ALA A 356 -15.65 4.96 15.47
N LEU A 357 -14.80 4.40 14.61
CA LEU A 357 -13.59 3.65 15.00
C LEU A 357 -12.66 4.50 15.86
N HIS A 358 -12.39 5.74 15.43
CA HIS A 358 -11.55 6.68 16.17
C HIS A 358 -12.12 7.00 17.57
N ARG A 359 -13.41 7.33 17.66
CA ARG A 359 -14.06 7.60 18.97
C ARG A 359 -13.96 6.43 19.94
N ARG A 360 -13.81 5.21 19.46
CA ARG A 360 -13.64 4.00 20.27
C ARG A 360 -12.17 3.62 20.49
N GLY A 361 -11.22 4.46 20.06
CA GLY A 361 -9.79 4.21 20.22
C GLY A 361 -9.24 3.07 19.38
N VAL A 362 -9.93 2.66 18.31
CA VAL A 362 -9.43 1.66 17.36
C VAL A 362 -8.27 2.25 16.57
N ARG A 363 -7.11 1.59 16.62
CA ARG A 363 -5.95 1.99 15.81
C ARG A 363 -6.21 1.72 14.34
N THR A 364 -6.02 2.74 13.51
CA THR A 364 -6.23 2.65 12.07
C THR A 364 -5.01 3.09 11.30
N GLY A 365 -4.62 2.34 10.28
CA GLY A 365 -3.60 2.69 9.29
C GLY A 365 -4.19 2.69 7.89
N LEU A 366 -3.42 3.16 6.89
CA LEU A 366 -3.84 3.20 5.50
C LEU A 366 -3.25 2.04 4.72
N GLY A 367 -4.06 1.37 3.89
CA GLY A 367 -3.67 0.29 3.00
C GLY A 367 -4.09 0.54 1.56
N HIS A 368 -3.19 0.23 0.60
CA HIS A 368 -3.51 0.34 -0.82
C HIS A 368 -4.40 -0.80 -1.31
N ASP A 369 -4.34 -1.97 -0.65
CA ASP A 369 -4.95 -3.22 -1.10
C ASP A 369 -4.18 -3.80 -2.31
N GLY A 370 -4.76 -3.89 -3.50
CA GLY A 370 -4.07 -4.56 -4.60
C GLY A 370 -4.34 -3.97 -5.97
N GLY A 371 -4.47 -4.82 -6.98
CA GLY A 371 -4.61 -4.46 -8.38
C GLY A 371 -5.82 -3.61 -8.74
N THR A 372 -6.69 -3.34 -7.78
CA THR A 372 -7.82 -2.41 -7.90
C THR A 372 -7.39 -0.96 -7.79
N ASN A 373 -6.18 -0.69 -7.30
CA ASN A 373 -5.63 0.65 -7.18
C ASN A 373 -4.96 1.10 -8.47
N ASP A 374 -4.86 2.43 -8.64
CA ASP A 374 -4.18 3.02 -9.79
C ASP A 374 -2.67 2.89 -9.65
N THR A 375 -2.18 3.22 -8.47
CA THR A 375 -0.75 3.39 -8.17
C THR A 375 -0.49 3.14 -6.69
N SER A 376 0.77 3.05 -6.30
CA SER A 376 1.20 3.01 -4.90
C SER A 376 1.21 4.41 -4.25
N ASP A 377 0.24 5.28 -4.60
CA ASP A 377 0.17 6.69 -4.20
C ASP A 377 -0.45 6.88 -2.83
N MET A 378 0.37 6.93 -1.77
CA MET A 378 -0.09 7.24 -0.41
C MET A 378 -0.72 8.64 -0.28
N PHE A 379 -0.32 9.60 -1.10
CA PHE A 379 -0.95 10.94 -1.09
C PHE A 379 -2.39 10.86 -1.62
N GLY A 380 -2.64 10.12 -2.69
CA GLY A 380 -3.99 9.84 -3.18
C GLY A 380 -4.84 9.09 -2.16
N LEU A 381 -4.23 8.14 -1.45
CA LEU A 381 -4.88 7.37 -0.39
C LEU A 381 -5.30 8.27 0.79
N MET A 382 -4.43 9.18 1.24
CA MET A 382 -4.76 10.17 2.28
C MET A 382 -5.88 11.11 1.84
N LYS A 383 -5.86 11.61 0.59
CA LYS A 383 -6.91 12.45 0.02
C LYS A 383 -8.26 11.74 0.02
N ALA A 384 -8.28 10.47 -0.39
CA ALA A 384 -9.51 9.66 -0.40
C ALA A 384 -10.03 9.42 1.02
N ALA A 385 -9.17 9.08 1.98
CA ALA A 385 -9.56 8.88 3.38
C ALA A 385 -10.23 10.13 3.98
N VAL A 386 -9.66 11.31 3.75
CA VAL A 386 -10.23 12.58 4.22
C VAL A 386 -11.50 12.94 3.44
N GLY A 387 -11.44 12.88 2.11
CA GLY A 387 -12.50 13.37 1.23
C GLY A 387 -13.79 12.58 1.37
N LEU A 388 -13.72 11.25 1.44
CA LEU A 388 -14.89 10.38 1.59
C LEU A 388 -15.62 10.64 2.91
N GLN A 389 -14.90 10.83 4.02
CA GLN A 389 -15.53 11.11 5.31
C GLN A 389 -16.18 12.51 5.32
N ARG A 390 -15.47 13.54 4.82
CA ARG A 390 -16.02 14.89 4.71
C ARG A 390 -17.29 14.95 3.85
N ALA A 391 -17.28 14.28 2.71
CA ALA A 391 -18.45 14.20 1.83
C ALA A 391 -19.63 13.45 2.48
N ARG A 392 -19.34 12.35 3.19
CA ARG A 392 -20.37 11.54 3.88
C ARG A 392 -21.04 12.30 5.04
N HIS A 393 -20.27 13.08 5.78
CA HIS A 393 -20.72 13.74 7.01
C HIS A 393 -21.01 15.22 6.83
N GLU A 394 -20.72 15.82 5.66
CA GLU A 394 -20.87 17.25 5.37
C GLU A 394 -20.17 18.14 6.43
N ASP A 395 -19.06 17.62 7.00
CA ASP A 395 -18.29 18.25 8.06
C ASP A 395 -16.79 18.26 7.71
N PRO A 396 -16.16 19.44 7.55
CA PRO A 396 -14.73 19.54 7.25
C PRO A 396 -13.82 19.17 8.43
N ALA A 397 -14.36 19.12 9.66
CA ALA A 397 -13.63 18.76 10.87
C ALA A 397 -13.76 17.27 11.23
N VAL A 398 -14.55 16.49 10.48
CA VAL A 398 -14.72 15.06 10.73
C VAL A 398 -13.39 14.31 10.67
N HIS A 399 -13.23 13.30 11.54
CA HIS A 399 -12.06 12.40 11.47
C HIS A 399 -12.06 11.56 10.18
N PRO A 400 -10.89 11.38 9.51
CA PRO A 400 -9.58 11.84 9.92
C PRO A 400 -9.35 13.34 9.60
N THR A 401 -8.79 14.06 10.56
CA THR A 401 -8.23 15.40 10.33
C THR A 401 -6.97 15.29 9.47
N ILE A 402 -6.45 16.43 8.99
CA ILE A 402 -5.21 16.43 8.19
C ILE A 402 -4.02 15.84 8.98
N PRO A 403 -3.74 16.24 10.24
CA PRO A 403 -2.68 15.59 11.01
C PRO A 403 -2.95 14.10 11.27
N ALA A 404 -4.19 13.73 11.57
CA ALA A 404 -4.55 12.34 11.83
C ALA A 404 -4.32 11.43 10.62
N VAL A 405 -4.69 11.86 9.40
CA VAL A 405 -4.47 11.03 8.19
C VAL A 405 -2.99 10.88 7.86
N LEU A 406 -2.19 11.94 8.07
CA LEU A 406 -0.74 11.86 7.88
C LEU A 406 -0.10 10.90 8.90
N ARG A 407 -0.61 10.92 10.15
CA ARG A 407 -0.21 9.95 11.17
C ARG A 407 -0.64 8.52 10.80
N MET A 408 -1.84 8.31 10.24
CA MET A 408 -2.29 7.00 9.74
C MET A 408 -1.38 6.44 8.63
N ALA A 409 -0.82 7.31 7.80
CA ALA A 409 0.12 6.94 6.74
C ALA A 409 1.56 6.64 7.24
N THR A 410 1.87 6.93 8.51
CA THR A 410 3.21 6.84 9.11
C THR A 410 3.18 6.08 10.44
N LEU A 411 3.26 6.76 11.59
CA LEU A 411 3.30 6.15 12.91
C LEU A 411 2.03 5.33 13.23
N GLY A 412 0.84 5.83 12.88
CA GLY A 412 -0.42 5.10 13.07
C GLY A 412 -0.44 3.79 12.27
N GLY A 413 0.10 3.79 11.05
CA GLY A 413 0.31 2.57 10.27
C GLY A 413 1.26 1.60 10.97
N ALA A 414 2.39 2.09 11.47
CA ALA A 414 3.33 1.27 12.23
C ALA A 414 2.72 0.70 13.52
N GLU A 415 1.86 1.47 14.22
CA GLU A 415 1.09 0.99 15.37
C GLU A 415 0.11 -0.13 14.98
N CYS A 416 -0.54 -0.01 13.82
CA CYS A 416 -1.46 -1.04 13.32
C CYS A 416 -0.76 -2.38 13.09
N ILE A 417 0.46 -2.37 12.63
CA ILE A 417 1.21 -3.59 12.31
C ILE A 417 2.16 -4.05 13.42
N GLY A 418 2.13 -3.38 14.59
CA GLY A 418 2.96 -3.73 15.75
C GLY A 418 4.45 -3.41 15.58
N MET A 419 4.79 -2.39 14.79
CA MET A 419 6.18 -1.98 14.50
C MET A 419 6.49 -0.54 14.92
N ALA A 420 5.65 0.09 15.74
CA ALA A 420 5.80 1.48 16.14
C ALA A 420 7.07 1.77 16.96
N ASP A 421 7.64 0.76 17.60
CA ASP A 421 8.95 0.83 18.26
C ASP A 421 10.12 0.88 17.28
N ARG A 422 9.92 0.48 16.03
CA ARG A 422 10.96 0.34 15.01
C ARG A 422 10.89 1.39 13.91
N VAL A 423 9.68 1.72 13.40
CA VAL A 423 9.46 2.60 12.24
C VAL A 423 8.29 3.56 12.46
N GLY A 424 7.99 4.41 11.47
CA GLY A 424 6.84 5.30 11.45
C GLY A 424 7.05 6.66 12.12
N SER A 425 8.19 6.88 12.81
CA SER A 425 8.59 8.19 13.33
C SER A 425 10.10 8.40 13.20
N LEU A 426 10.56 9.66 13.24
CA LEU A 426 11.98 10.01 13.25
C LEU A 426 12.53 10.14 14.67
N THR A 427 12.02 9.32 15.58
CA THR A 427 12.53 9.22 16.96
C THR A 427 13.94 8.66 16.96
N PRO A 428 14.92 9.28 17.66
CA PRO A 428 16.25 8.71 17.81
C PRO A 428 16.21 7.26 18.34
N GLY A 429 16.97 6.37 17.69
CA GLY A 429 17.00 4.93 17.96
C GLY A 429 16.12 4.09 17.03
N LYS A 430 15.07 4.62 16.42
CA LYS A 430 14.27 3.90 15.42
C LYS A 430 15.01 3.75 14.11
N ARG A 431 14.53 2.85 13.26
CA ARG A 431 15.10 2.60 11.93
C ARG A 431 14.96 3.84 11.04
N ALA A 432 15.97 4.10 10.25
CA ALA A 432 16.01 5.25 9.37
C ALA A 432 15.25 4.97 8.06
N ASP A 433 13.94 4.89 8.16
CA ASP A 433 12.99 4.86 7.06
C ASP A 433 12.48 6.30 6.89
N VAL A 434 13.01 7.02 5.88
CA VAL A 434 12.89 8.49 5.78
C VAL A 434 12.53 8.90 4.36
N LEU A 435 11.63 9.86 4.23
CA LEU A 435 11.28 10.54 2.99
C LEU A 435 11.76 11.98 2.99
N VAL A 436 12.14 12.45 1.80
CA VAL A 436 12.31 13.88 1.51
C VAL A 436 11.33 14.26 0.43
N VAL A 437 10.44 15.19 0.74
CA VAL A 437 9.45 15.74 -0.19
C VAL A 437 9.92 17.10 -0.68
N ASP A 438 9.90 17.29 -2.00
CA ASP A 438 10.25 18.54 -2.65
C ASP A 438 8.96 19.35 -2.94
N PRO A 439 8.75 20.47 -2.25
CA PRO A 439 7.60 21.34 -2.48
C PRO A 439 7.83 22.35 -3.62
N GLY A 440 8.99 22.33 -4.27
CA GLY A 440 9.37 23.25 -5.35
C GLY A 440 8.68 22.97 -6.69
N ALA A 441 7.49 22.37 -6.67
CA ALA A 441 6.72 22.01 -7.85
C ALA A 441 5.40 22.80 -7.94
N LEU A 442 4.83 22.88 -9.16
CA LEU A 442 3.60 23.66 -9.43
C LEU A 442 2.41 23.27 -8.53
N ASN A 443 2.30 22.00 -8.15
CA ASN A 443 1.21 21.52 -7.30
C ASN A 443 1.33 21.95 -5.82
N PHE A 444 2.52 22.38 -5.37
CA PHE A 444 2.75 22.84 -4.00
C PHE A 444 2.76 24.36 -3.84
N ALA A 445 3.16 25.11 -4.86
CA ALA A 445 3.27 26.56 -4.78
C ALA A 445 1.89 27.26 -4.85
N PRO A 446 1.70 28.40 -4.16
CA PRO A 446 2.59 28.99 -3.17
C PRO A 446 2.50 28.30 -1.80
N ARG A 447 3.50 28.50 -0.95
CA ARG A 447 3.46 28.01 0.44
C ARG A 447 2.34 28.71 1.22
N PHE A 448 1.55 27.88 1.93
CA PHE A 448 0.56 28.34 2.90
C PHE A 448 0.68 27.56 4.22
N ASP A 449 0.39 26.25 4.18
CA ASP A 449 0.52 25.32 5.30
C ASP A 449 1.10 23.98 4.77
N TRP A 450 2.35 23.68 5.14
CA TRP A 450 3.03 22.51 4.65
C TRP A 450 2.33 21.21 5.00
N THR A 451 1.78 21.08 6.20
CA THR A 451 1.09 19.86 6.64
C THR A 451 -0.14 19.58 5.78
N SER A 452 -0.98 20.60 5.60
CA SER A 452 -2.15 20.49 4.72
C SER A 452 -1.74 20.26 3.27
N GLN A 453 -0.69 20.94 2.78
CA GLN A 453 -0.22 20.79 1.42
C GLN A 453 0.39 19.41 1.14
N ILE A 454 1.10 18.80 2.09
CA ILE A 454 1.54 17.40 1.98
C ILE A 454 0.35 16.49 1.71
N VAL A 455 -0.71 16.60 2.49
CA VAL A 455 -1.88 15.71 2.37
C VAL A 455 -2.72 16.05 1.13
N LEU A 456 -3.04 17.33 0.90
CA LEU A 456 -4.03 17.73 -0.12
C LEU A 456 -3.42 18.02 -1.49
N ASN A 457 -2.13 18.39 -1.56
CA ASN A 457 -1.47 18.76 -2.80
C ASN A 457 -0.35 17.79 -3.19
N GLY A 458 0.23 17.04 -2.23
CA GLY A 458 1.31 16.11 -2.47
C GLY A 458 0.98 15.05 -3.53
N GLN A 459 2.03 14.59 -4.22
CA GLN A 459 2.02 13.56 -5.25
C GLN A 459 3.31 12.73 -5.16
N PRO A 460 3.36 11.48 -5.65
CA PRO A 460 4.58 10.66 -5.67
C PRO A 460 5.78 11.32 -6.35
N SER A 461 5.54 12.18 -7.35
CA SER A 461 6.58 12.96 -8.04
C SER A 461 7.28 13.98 -7.13
N ASN A 462 6.67 14.38 -6.02
CA ASN A 462 7.31 15.27 -5.03
C ASN A 462 8.28 14.53 -4.10
N VAL A 463 8.25 13.20 -4.04
CA VAL A 463 9.21 12.42 -3.24
C VAL A 463 10.56 12.41 -3.94
N SER A 464 11.51 13.18 -3.43
CA SER A 464 12.84 13.35 -4.04
C SER A 464 13.87 12.35 -3.52
N TYR A 465 13.80 11.95 -2.24
CA TYR A 465 14.67 10.92 -1.66
C TYR A 465 13.86 9.96 -0.81
N VAL A 466 14.27 8.69 -0.83
CA VAL A 466 13.73 7.62 0.02
C VAL A 466 14.91 6.86 0.64
N PHE A 467 14.85 6.69 1.96
CA PHE A 467 15.76 5.84 2.70
C PHE A 467 14.98 4.72 3.38
N VAL A 468 15.47 3.50 3.28
CA VAL A 468 14.96 2.34 4.02
C VAL A 468 16.12 1.79 4.86
N ASP A 469 15.93 1.72 6.17
CA ASP A 469 16.96 1.23 7.08
C ASP A 469 18.30 1.99 6.92
N GLY A 470 18.23 3.29 6.58
CA GLY A 470 19.38 4.16 6.27
C GLY A 470 20.02 3.94 4.89
N TRP A 471 19.56 2.98 4.10
CA TRP A 471 19.99 2.79 2.72
C TRP A 471 19.23 3.73 1.78
N LEU A 472 19.96 4.43 0.94
CA LEU A 472 19.39 5.29 -0.11
C LEU A 472 18.76 4.41 -1.19
N ARG A 473 17.43 4.52 -1.38
CA ARG A 473 16.64 3.76 -2.38
C ARG A 473 16.19 4.64 -3.54
N LYS A 474 15.94 5.91 -3.28
CA LYS A 474 15.55 6.89 -4.29
C LYS A 474 16.36 8.17 -4.08
N ALA A 475 16.87 8.77 -5.16
CA ALA A 475 17.62 10.02 -5.14
C ALA A 475 17.20 10.91 -6.29
N ARG A 476 16.86 12.18 -5.99
CA ARG A 476 16.45 13.18 -7.00
C ARG A 476 15.29 12.70 -7.90
N GLY A 477 14.36 11.94 -7.32
CA GLY A 477 13.19 11.43 -8.03
C GLY A 477 13.38 10.08 -8.72
N GLU A 478 14.59 9.50 -8.76
CA GLU A 478 14.89 8.24 -9.44
C GLU A 478 15.34 7.15 -8.47
N LEU A 479 14.93 5.90 -8.72
CA LEU A 479 15.39 4.74 -7.96
C LEU A 479 16.89 4.51 -8.18
N VAL A 480 17.61 4.21 -7.11
CA VAL A 480 19.07 4.05 -7.12
C VAL A 480 19.41 2.61 -7.47
N HIS A 481 20.30 2.42 -8.45
CA HIS A 481 20.75 1.11 -8.94
C HIS A 481 19.64 0.21 -9.52
N VAL A 482 18.57 0.82 -10.06
CA VAL A 482 17.47 0.11 -10.69
C VAL A 482 17.32 0.54 -12.14
N ASP A 483 17.38 -0.40 -13.07
CA ASP A 483 16.93 -0.18 -14.46
C ASP A 483 15.40 -0.37 -14.52
N THR A 484 14.66 0.73 -14.31
CA THR A 484 13.20 0.73 -14.34
C THR A 484 12.64 0.28 -15.69
N GLY A 485 13.33 0.61 -16.79
CA GLY A 485 12.95 0.14 -18.11
C GLY A 485 13.04 -1.39 -18.25
N ARG A 486 14.08 -1.99 -17.68
CA ARG A 486 14.20 -3.47 -17.63
C ARG A 486 13.07 -4.08 -16.79
N VAL A 487 12.83 -3.55 -15.59
CA VAL A 487 11.76 -4.03 -14.70
C VAL A 487 10.40 -4.04 -15.41
N VAL A 488 10.06 -2.94 -16.08
CA VAL A 488 8.80 -2.85 -16.86
C VAL A 488 8.77 -3.88 -17.97
N ARG A 489 9.83 -4.00 -18.76
CA ARG A 489 9.88 -5.00 -19.86
C ARG A 489 9.73 -6.44 -19.36
N GLU A 490 10.36 -6.81 -18.25
CA GLU A 490 10.23 -8.15 -17.66
C GLU A 490 8.80 -8.41 -17.15
N ALA A 491 8.17 -7.45 -16.47
CA ALA A 491 6.78 -7.57 -16.05
C ALA A 491 5.81 -7.68 -17.23
N GLU A 492 6.03 -6.94 -18.33
CA GLU A 492 5.23 -7.07 -19.55
C GLU A 492 5.38 -8.45 -20.22
N ARG A 493 6.58 -9.03 -20.20
CA ARG A 493 6.81 -10.41 -20.70
C ARG A 493 6.07 -11.43 -19.85
N ALA A 494 6.16 -11.30 -18.51
CA ALA A 494 5.41 -12.12 -17.56
C ALA A 494 3.90 -12.02 -17.82
N ALA A 495 3.39 -10.79 -18.00
CA ALA A 495 1.97 -10.57 -18.29
C ALA A 495 1.55 -11.18 -19.66
N ALA A 496 2.42 -11.14 -20.66
CA ALA A 496 2.17 -11.82 -21.95
C ALA A 496 2.11 -13.34 -21.80
N HIS A 497 3.02 -13.93 -21.00
CA HIS A 497 3.03 -15.35 -20.71
C HIS A 497 1.73 -15.79 -19.99
N VAL A 498 1.33 -15.08 -18.94
CA VAL A 498 0.07 -15.34 -18.19
C VAL A 498 -1.16 -15.25 -19.10
N ARG A 499 -1.20 -14.25 -20.02
CA ARG A 499 -2.29 -14.13 -20.99
C ARG A 499 -2.32 -15.25 -22.03
N ALA A 500 -1.17 -15.78 -22.41
CA ALA A 500 -1.10 -16.90 -23.36
C ALA A 500 -1.48 -18.25 -22.73
N ALA A 501 -1.42 -18.38 -21.41
CA ALA A 501 -1.88 -19.53 -20.65
C ALA A 501 -3.40 -19.51 -20.38
N ALA A 502 -4.14 -18.58 -21.01
CA ALA A 502 -5.58 -18.38 -20.81
C ALA A 502 -6.43 -19.29 -21.69
#